data_228e997a5aed59908666cb85c5770369
#
_entry.id   228e997a5aed59908666cb85c5770369
#
_cell.length_a   1.000
_cell.length_b   1.000
_cell.length_c   1.000
_cell.angle_alpha   90.00
_cell.angle_beta   90.00
_cell.angle_gamma   90.00
#
_symmetry.space_group_name_H-M   'P 1'
#
loop_
_entity.id
_entity.type
_entity.pdbx_description
1 polymer ?
#
loop_
_entity_poly.entity_id
_entity_poly.type
_entity_poly.pdbx_seq_one_letter_code
_entity_poly.pdbx_strand_id
1 'polypeptide(L)'
;MRILGIESSSLVASTAIYEDGITMAEYTVDFKMTHSQTLLPMINEMVKLVGIDLNTIDAIAVSGGPGSFTGLRIGSATAKGLGLALNKPLIHVPTLDATAYNLFGASGLICPIMDARRNQVYTGIYRFEKKFETVMDQDAMDMGELIEKLNAMGERVIFLGDGVPVYEKQIAEK
;
A
#
# COMPACT_ATOMS: atom_id res chain seq x y z
N MET A 1 -16.41 13.78 -0.68
CA MET A 1 -16.37 12.40 -0.14
C MET A 1 -15.13 12.27 0.73
N ARG A 2 -15.32 11.87 1.99
CA ARG A 2 -14.24 11.77 2.99
C ARG A 2 -13.94 10.31 3.31
N ILE A 3 -12.68 9.89 3.17
CA ILE A 3 -12.25 8.50 3.34
C ILE A 3 -11.16 8.44 4.41
N LEU A 4 -11.29 7.49 5.33
CA LEU A 4 -10.21 7.09 6.23
C LEU A 4 -9.43 5.95 5.59
N GLY A 5 -8.15 6.15 5.30
CA GLY A 5 -7.22 5.13 4.80
C GLY A 5 -6.46 4.45 5.94
N ILE A 6 -6.27 3.14 5.84
CA ILE A 6 -5.48 2.32 6.79
C ILE A 6 -4.54 1.43 6.00
N GLU A 7 -3.24 1.58 6.25
CA GLU A 7 -2.18 0.76 5.67
C GLU A 7 -1.39 0.05 6.76
N SER A 8 -1.29 -1.26 6.65
CA SER A 8 -0.59 -2.11 7.62
C SER A 8 0.00 -3.38 6.99
N SER A 9 0.13 -3.39 5.66
CA SER A 9 0.59 -4.56 4.91
C SER A 9 2.10 -4.81 4.99
N SER A 10 2.87 -3.83 5.45
CA SER A 10 4.34 -3.89 5.58
C SER A 10 4.81 -3.66 7.03
N LEU A 11 6.09 -3.37 7.23
CA LEU A 11 6.64 -2.97 8.54
C LEU A 11 6.15 -1.58 8.95
N VAL A 12 5.89 -0.73 7.98
CA VAL A 12 5.36 0.63 8.18
C VAL A 12 3.86 0.57 8.40
N ALA A 13 3.37 1.32 9.39
CA ALA A 13 1.95 1.56 9.57
C ALA A 13 1.63 2.99 9.13
N SER A 14 0.59 3.19 8.36
CA SER A 14 0.10 4.52 8.05
C SER A 14 -1.43 4.62 8.07
N THR A 15 -1.91 5.84 8.28
CA THR A 15 -3.31 6.18 8.21
C THR A 15 -3.44 7.58 7.63
N ALA A 16 -4.49 7.82 6.86
CA ALA A 16 -4.73 9.11 6.22
C ALA A 16 -6.22 9.47 6.20
N ILE A 17 -6.51 10.74 6.17
CA ILE A 17 -7.84 11.28 5.85
C ILE A 17 -7.75 11.99 4.51
N TYR A 18 -8.53 11.51 3.57
CA TYR A 18 -8.66 12.07 2.23
C TYR A 18 -10.05 12.67 2.04
N GLU A 19 -10.14 13.87 1.48
CA GLU A 19 -11.40 14.52 1.15
C GLU A 19 -11.29 15.28 -0.18
N ASP A 20 -12.16 14.93 -1.12
CA ASP A 20 -12.38 15.66 -2.39
C ASP A 20 -11.11 16.06 -3.15
N GLY A 21 -10.18 15.12 -3.30
CA GLY A 21 -8.92 15.34 -4.04
C GLY A 21 -7.74 15.75 -3.17
N ILE A 22 -7.94 15.94 -1.87
CA ILE A 22 -6.90 16.44 -0.94
C ILE A 22 -6.67 15.44 0.19
N THR A 23 -5.41 15.10 0.45
CA THR A 23 -5.02 14.43 1.69
C THR A 23 -4.98 15.47 2.81
N MET A 24 -5.98 15.45 3.68
CA MET A 24 -6.10 16.41 4.79
C MET A 24 -5.08 16.17 5.88
N ALA A 25 -4.78 14.92 6.15
CA ALA A 25 -3.78 14.49 7.11
C ALA A 25 -3.30 13.08 6.78
N GLU A 26 -2.02 12.83 7.07
CA GLU A 26 -1.41 11.51 7.03
C GLU A 26 -0.53 11.32 8.26
N TYR A 27 -0.56 10.14 8.83
CA TYR A 27 0.29 9.77 9.96
C TYR A 27 0.98 8.45 9.63
N THR A 28 2.29 8.46 9.56
CA THR A 28 3.12 7.30 9.22
C THR A 28 4.09 7.00 10.37
N VAL A 29 4.19 5.73 10.75
CA VAL A 29 5.13 5.23 11.75
C VAL A 29 5.93 4.08 11.17
N ASP A 30 7.23 4.31 11.04
CA ASP A 30 8.24 3.30 10.70
C ASP A 30 9.08 3.01 11.94
N PHE A 31 8.54 2.24 12.85
CA PHE A 31 9.22 1.88 14.11
C PHE A 31 8.82 0.49 14.59
N LYS A 32 9.68 -0.15 15.39
CA LYS A 32 9.53 -1.52 15.92
C LYS A 32 8.34 -1.72 16.89
N MET A 33 7.22 -1.08 16.65
CA MET A 33 5.99 -1.30 17.41
C MET A 33 5.01 -2.15 16.60
N THR A 34 4.19 -2.92 17.28
CA THR A 34 3.17 -3.72 16.60
C THR A 34 2.03 -2.82 16.10
N HIS A 35 1.51 -3.07 14.91
CA HIS A 35 0.39 -2.31 14.34
C HIS A 35 -0.85 -2.29 15.25
N SER A 36 -1.05 -3.34 16.08
CA SER A 36 -2.13 -3.38 17.06
C SER A 36 -2.01 -2.32 18.17
N GLN A 37 -0.80 -1.84 18.44
CA GLN A 37 -0.54 -0.79 19.42
C GLN A 37 -0.55 0.61 18.80
N THR A 38 -0.35 0.72 17.49
CA THR A 38 -0.13 2.01 16.81
C THR A 38 -1.33 2.51 16.04
N LEU A 39 -2.06 1.67 15.29
CA LEU A 39 -3.08 2.12 14.35
C LEU A 39 -4.20 2.97 14.99
N LEU A 40 -4.84 2.49 16.05
CA LEU A 40 -5.91 3.26 16.70
C LEU A 40 -5.43 4.56 17.34
N PRO A 41 -4.29 4.59 18.08
CA PRO A 41 -3.69 5.85 18.53
C PRO A 41 -3.39 6.82 17.38
N MET A 42 -2.81 6.36 16.26
CA MET A 42 -2.52 7.22 15.10
C MET A 42 -3.79 7.84 14.52
N ILE A 43 -4.84 7.05 14.33
CA ILE A 43 -6.14 7.54 13.86
C ILE A 43 -6.70 8.59 14.84
N ASN A 44 -6.68 8.30 16.14
CA ASN A 44 -7.19 9.21 17.15
C ASN A 44 -6.44 10.55 17.18
N GLU A 45 -5.11 10.52 17.13
CA GLU A 45 -4.30 11.75 17.11
C GLU A 45 -4.51 12.55 15.82
N MET A 46 -4.55 11.89 14.67
CA MET A 46 -4.81 12.52 13.38
C MET A 46 -6.17 13.22 13.37
N VAL A 47 -7.22 12.53 13.80
CA VAL A 47 -8.59 13.06 13.87
C VAL A 47 -8.68 14.28 14.79
N LYS A 48 -8.00 14.25 15.95
CA LYS A 48 -7.94 15.40 16.88
C LYS A 48 -7.23 16.60 16.25
N LEU A 49 -6.09 16.38 15.59
CA LEU A 49 -5.29 17.45 14.98
C LEU A 49 -6.06 18.20 13.90
N VAL A 50 -6.81 17.47 13.05
CA VAL A 50 -7.60 18.11 11.99
C VAL A 50 -9.00 18.52 12.43
N GLY A 51 -9.40 18.20 13.65
CA GLY A 51 -10.71 18.58 14.20
C GLY A 51 -11.91 17.92 13.51
N ILE A 52 -11.74 16.70 13.01
CA ILE A 52 -12.80 15.97 12.29
C ILE A 52 -13.54 15.02 13.23
N ASP A 53 -14.85 14.97 13.10
CA ASP A 53 -15.66 13.90 13.69
C ASP A 53 -15.63 12.68 12.76
N LEU A 54 -15.21 11.51 13.28
CA LEU A 54 -15.19 10.23 12.54
C LEU A 54 -16.57 9.82 12.01
N ASN A 55 -17.65 10.27 12.62
CA ASN A 55 -18.98 10.03 12.07
C ASN A 55 -19.21 10.66 10.70
N THR A 56 -18.40 11.65 10.33
CA THR A 56 -18.48 12.38 9.05
C THR A 56 -17.71 11.73 7.90
N ILE A 57 -16.94 10.65 8.13
CA ILE A 57 -16.34 9.88 7.04
C ILE A 57 -17.42 9.15 6.24
N ASP A 58 -17.18 8.95 4.96
CA ASP A 58 -18.11 8.23 4.07
C ASP A 58 -17.74 6.75 3.94
N ALA A 59 -16.45 6.42 4.03
CA ALA A 59 -15.93 5.05 3.91
C ALA A 59 -14.59 4.88 4.62
N ILE A 60 -14.20 3.62 4.85
CA ILE A 60 -12.88 3.24 5.36
C ILE A 60 -12.20 2.38 4.29
N ALA A 61 -11.08 2.85 3.76
CA ALA A 61 -10.23 2.11 2.84
C ALA A 61 -9.14 1.37 3.64
N VAL A 62 -8.87 0.13 3.30
CA VAL A 62 -7.85 -0.68 3.98
C VAL A 62 -7.08 -1.51 2.96
N SER A 63 -5.76 -1.60 3.14
CA SER A 63 -4.91 -2.50 2.37
C SER A 63 -5.34 -3.95 2.58
N GLY A 64 -5.64 -4.63 1.47
CA GLY A 64 -6.19 -5.98 1.48
C GLY A 64 -5.19 -7.08 1.09
N GLY A 65 -3.95 -6.71 0.87
CA GLY A 65 -2.88 -7.62 0.47
C GLY A 65 -2.48 -7.49 -1.00
N PRO A 66 -1.37 -8.14 -1.35
CA PRO A 66 -0.50 -8.99 -0.51
C PRO A 66 0.26 -8.19 0.55
N GLY A 67 0.89 -8.92 1.50
CA GLY A 67 1.73 -8.31 2.53
C GLY A 67 1.85 -9.13 3.81
N SER A 68 2.30 -8.50 4.88
CA SER A 68 2.44 -9.09 6.20
C SER A 68 1.14 -9.72 6.69
N PHE A 69 1.14 -11.02 6.89
CA PHE A 69 -0.02 -11.78 7.38
C PHE A 69 -0.61 -11.22 8.69
N THR A 70 0.25 -10.86 9.63
CA THR A 70 -0.16 -10.26 10.90
C THR A 70 -0.66 -8.84 10.69
N GLY A 71 0.07 -8.03 9.93
CA GLY A 71 -0.28 -6.65 9.64
C GLY A 71 -1.66 -6.54 8.96
N LEU A 72 -1.89 -7.29 7.89
CA LEU A 72 -3.17 -7.31 7.16
C LEU A 72 -4.35 -7.69 8.06
N ARG A 73 -4.16 -8.65 8.99
CA ARG A 73 -5.21 -9.03 9.95
C ARG A 73 -5.52 -7.92 10.94
N ILE A 74 -4.49 -7.23 11.44
CA ILE A 74 -4.67 -6.11 12.38
C ILE A 74 -5.40 -4.96 11.67
N GLY A 75 -4.93 -4.56 10.47
CA GLY A 75 -5.60 -3.51 9.68
C GLY A 75 -7.04 -3.85 9.36
N SER A 76 -7.29 -5.06 8.86
CA SER A 76 -8.66 -5.52 8.55
C SER A 76 -9.56 -5.57 9.78
N ALA A 77 -9.05 -6.02 10.94
CA ALA A 77 -9.82 -6.03 12.18
C ALA A 77 -10.14 -4.61 12.67
N THR A 78 -9.16 -3.70 12.59
CA THR A 78 -9.34 -2.28 12.92
C THR A 78 -10.37 -1.63 12.01
N ALA A 79 -10.25 -1.82 10.69
CA ALA A 79 -11.19 -1.27 9.71
C ALA A 79 -12.61 -1.81 9.92
N LYS A 80 -12.76 -3.12 10.15
CA LYS A 80 -14.06 -3.76 10.43
C LYS A 80 -14.68 -3.25 11.73
N GLY A 81 -13.89 -3.12 12.80
CA GLY A 81 -14.35 -2.58 14.08
C GLY A 81 -14.86 -1.14 13.94
N LEU A 82 -14.09 -0.28 13.28
CA LEU A 82 -14.49 1.09 13.00
C LEU A 82 -15.70 1.16 12.06
N GLY A 83 -15.71 0.37 10.97
CA GLY A 83 -16.83 0.33 10.02
C GLY A 83 -18.15 -0.07 10.70
N LEU A 84 -18.10 -1.07 11.60
CA LEU A 84 -19.26 -1.48 12.38
C LEU A 84 -19.71 -0.38 13.37
N ALA A 85 -18.77 0.19 14.12
CA ALA A 85 -19.07 1.21 15.13
C ALA A 85 -19.66 2.50 14.53
N LEU A 86 -19.17 2.90 13.35
CA LEU A 86 -19.55 4.12 12.65
C LEU A 86 -20.64 3.89 11.59
N ASN A 87 -21.04 2.65 11.34
CA ASN A 87 -21.95 2.25 10.25
C ASN A 87 -21.46 2.73 8.88
N LYS A 88 -20.17 2.49 8.56
CA LYS A 88 -19.53 2.92 7.31
C LYS A 88 -19.06 1.73 6.49
N PRO A 89 -19.16 1.81 5.14
CA PRO A 89 -18.67 0.77 4.25
C PRO A 89 -17.14 0.68 4.28
N LEU A 90 -16.64 -0.53 3.97
CA LEU A 90 -15.22 -0.79 3.80
C LEU A 90 -14.87 -0.87 2.32
N ILE A 91 -13.73 -0.32 1.96
CA ILE A 91 -13.14 -0.39 0.62
C ILE A 91 -11.87 -1.22 0.72
N HIS A 92 -11.84 -2.33 0.01
CA HIS A 92 -10.63 -3.13 -0.16
C HIS A 92 -9.72 -2.46 -1.19
N VAL A 93 -8.47 -2.22 -0.83
CA VAL A 93 -7.45 -1.66 -1.73
C VAL A 93 -6.34 -2.69 -1.92
N PRO A 94 -6.07 -3.16 -3.16
CA PRO A 94 -4.93 -4.04 -3.40
C PRO A 94 -3.63 -3.33 -3.04
N THR A 95 -2.77 -4.00 -2.26
CA THR A 95 -1.56 -3.35 -1.71
C THR A 95 -0.59 -2.88 -2.79
N LEU A 96 -0.37 -3.70 -3.81
CA LEU A 96 0.59 -3.36 -4.86
C LEU A 96 0.08 -2.22 -5.76
N ASP A 97 -1.24 -2.16 -6.00
CA ASP A 97 -1.86 -1.03 -6.70
C ASP A 97 -1.63 0.27 -5.91
N ALA A 98 -1.94 0.26 -4.61
CA ALA A 98 -1.71 1.41 -3.74
C ALA A 98 -0.23 1.81 -3.71
N THR A 99 0.67 0.83 -3.64
CA THR A 99 2.12 1.07 -3.67
C THR A 99 2.53 1.73 -4.99
N ALA A 100 2.02 1.25 -6.13
CA ALA A 100 2.32 1.83 -7.44
C ALA A 100 1.82 3.29 -7.56
N TYR A 101 0.70 3.63 -6.93
CA TYR A 101 0.16 5.00 -6.92
C TYR A 101 1.08 6.04 -6.27
N ASN A 102 2.04 5.65 -5.42
CA ASN A 102 3.07 6.57 -4.91
C ASN A 102 3.93 7.19 -6.02
N LEU A 103 3.96 6.57 -7.21
CA LEU A 103 4.67 7.06 -8.39
C LEU A 103 3.73 7.57 -9.47
N PHE A 104 2.57 8.11 -9.08
CA PHE A 104 1.61 8.70 -10.03
C PHE A 104 2.29 9.74 -10.92
N GLY A 105 2.14 9.58 -12.23
CA GLY A 105 2.73 10.45 -13.24
C GLY A 105 4.20 10.16 -13.60
N ALA A 106 4.82 9.14 -13.01
CA ALA A 106 6.13 8.69 -13.43
C ALA A 106 6.07 8.02 -14.82
N SER A 107 7.11 8.21 -15.64
CA SER A 107 7.25 7.58 -16.96
C SER A 107 7.94 6.22 -16.88
N GLY A 108 7.53 5.26 -17.70
CA GLY A 108 8.03 3.90 -17.75
C GLY A 108 7.16 2.94 -16.93
N LEU A 109 7.67 1.73 -16.73
CA LEU A 109 7.01 0.71 -15.94
C LEU A 109 7.25 0.94 -14.45
N ILE A 110 6.22 0.76 -13.67
CA ILE A 110 6.27 0.82 -12.20
C ILE A 110 6.07 -0.60 -11.70
N CYS A 111 7.06 -1.10 -10.96
CA CYS A 111 7.10 -2.45 -10.47
C CYS A 111 7.27 -2.48 -8.95
N PRO A 112 6.17 -2.41 -8.17
CA PRO A 112 6.23 -2.64 -6.75
C PRO A 112 6.63 -4.08 -6.45
N ILE A 113 7.54 -4.28 -5.50
CA ILE A 113 7.97 -5.58 -5.02
C ILE A 113 7.93 -5.65 -3.50
N MET A 114 7.31 -6.69 -2.97
CA MET A 114 7.31 -7.03 -1.56
C MET A 114 7.96 -8.39 -1.35
N ASP A 115 8.84 -8.53 -0.34
CA ASP A 115 9.51 -9.80 -0.07
C ASP A 115 8.51 -10.88 0.37
N ALA A 116 8.34 -11.92 -0.47
CA ALA A 116 7.50 -13.08 -0.19
C ALA A 116 8.30 -14.27 0.39
N ARG A 117 9.59 -14.06 0.71
CA ARG A 117 10.54 -15.08 1.15
C ARG A 117 10.96 -16.05 0.03
N ARG A 118 12.02 -16.83 0.28
CA ARG A 118 12.50 -17.89 -0.61
C ARG A 118 12.79 -17.42 -2.05
N ASN A 119 13.38 -16.25 -2.21
CA ASN A 119 13.64 -15.62 -3.51
C ASN A 119 12.37 -15.29 -4.32
N GLN A 120 11.23 -15.19 -3.67
CA GLN A 120 9.98 -14.80 -4.29
C GLN A 120 9.59 -13.40 -3.86
N VAL A 121 8.89 -12.71 -4.75
CA VAL A 121 8.30 -11.39 -4.50
C VAL A 121 6.82 -11.42 -4.83
N TYR A 122 6.02 -10.71 -4.04
CA TYR A 122 4.72 -10.25 -4.51
C TYR A 122 4.96 -9.02 -5.37
N THR A 123 4.43 -9.03 -6.57
CA THR A 123 4.68 -7.99 -7.57
C THR A 123 3.50 -7.82 -8.51
N GLY A 124 3.47 -6.72 -9.22
CA GLY A 124 2.64 -6.40 -10.37
C GLY A 124 3.38 -5.39 -11.22
N ILE A 125 2.97 -5.17 -12.44
CA ILE A 125 3.57 -4.19 -13.34
C ILE A 125 2.50 -3.20 -13.75
N TYR A 126 2.81 -1.92 -13.58
CA TYR A 126 1.86 -0.82 -13.79
C TYR A 126 2.47 0.27 -14.64
N ARG A 127 1.61 1.13 -15.16
CA ARG A 127 2.00 2.30 -15.95
C ARG A 127 1.05 3.47 -15.69
N PHE A 128 1.58 4.68 -15.71
CA PHE A 128 0.82 5.92 -15.69
C PHE A 128 1.09 6.73 -16.97
N GLU A 129 0.34 6.49 -18.01
CA GLU A 129 0.39 7.36 -19.20
C GLU A 129 -0.74 8.41 -19.16
N LYS A 130 -1.95 7.99 -19.53
CA LYS A 130 -3.16 8.83 -19.43
C LYS A 130 -4.01 8.49 -18.21
N LYS A 131 -3.90 7.26 -17.76
CA LYS A 131 -4.59 6.68 -16.60
C LYS A 131 -3.70 5.62 -15.97
N PHE A 132 -4.06 5.17 -14.78
CA PHE A 132 -3.48 3.98 -14.18
C PHE A 132 -3.82 2.75 -15.03
N GLU A 133 -2.81 2.00 -15.41
CA GLU A 133 -2.94 0.79 -16.22
C GLU A 133 -2.18 -0.35 -15.55
N THR A 134 -2.86 -1.48 -15.38
CA THR A 134 -2.24 -2.73 -14.95
C THR A 134 -1.70 -3.44 -16.19
N VAL A 135 -0.37 -3.49 -16.31
CA VAL A 135 0.34 -4.21 -17.39
C VAL A 135 0.46 -5.69 -17.06
N MET A 136 0.67 -6.01 -15.80
CA MET A 136 0.65 -7.37 -15.25
C MET A 136 -0.06 -7.34 -13.90
N ASP A 137 -1.05 -8.22 -13.74
CA ASP A 137 -1.77 -8.38 -12.47
C ASP A 137 -0.85 -8.82 -11.34
N GLN A 138 -1.31 -8.59 -10.10
CA GLN A 138 -0.57 -9.00 -8.91
C GLN A 138 -0.36 -10.51 -8.87
N ASP A 139 0.88 -10.92 -8.65
CA ASP A 139 1.27 -12.34 -8.55
C ASP A 139 2.42 -12.50 -7.56
N ALA A 140 2.69 -13.74 -7.19
CA ALA A 140 3.87 -14.15 -6.45
C ALA A 140 4.80 -14.92 -7.39
N MET A 141 6.01 -14.41 -7.64
CA MET A 141 6.94 -15.05 -8.56
C MET A 141 8.38 -14.99 -8.08
N ASP A 142 9.24 -15.79 -8.71
CA ASP A 142 10.68 -15.72 -8.50
C ASP A 142 11.24 -14.38 -8.99
N MET A 143 12.18 -13.81 -8.25
CA MET A 143 12.74 -12.49 -8.59
C MET A 143 13.51 -12.53 -9.93
N GLY A 144 14.19 -13.64 -10.23
CA GLY A 144 14.87 -13.81 -11.53
C GLY A 144 13.89 -13.87 -12.69
N GLU A 145 12.78 -14.57 -12.53
CA GLU A 145 11.70 -14.62 -13.55
C GLU A 145 11.10 -13.25 -13.81
N LEU A 146 10.87 -12.46 -12.73
CA LEU A 146 10.40 -11.08 -12.85
C LEU A 146 11.37 -10.23 -13.67
N ILE A 147 12.67 -10.30 -13.36
CA ILE A 147 13.70 -9.53 -14.07
C ILE A 147 13.74 -9.92 -15.56
N GLU A 148 13.67 -11.21 -15.88
CA GLU A 148 13.63 -11.68 -17.28
C GLU A 148 12.41 -11.12 -18.03
N LYS A 149 11.24 -11.12 -17.41
CA LYS A 149 10.03 -10.52 -17.99
C LYS A 149 10.19 -9.03 -18.26
N LEU A 150 10.73 -8.28 -17.28
CA LEU A 150 10.93 -6.84 -17.40
C LEU A 150 11.96 -6.50 -18.49
N ASN A 151 13.06 -7.25 -18.56
CA ASN A 151 14.05 -7.09 -19.61
C ASN A 151 13.48 -7.36 -21.01
N ALA A 152 12.61 -8.36 -21.14
CA ALA A 152 11.92 -8.65 -22.40
C ALA A 152 10.98 -7.53 -22.86
N MET A 153 10.46 -6.71 -21.93
CA MET A 153 9.65 -5.54 -22.25
C MET A 153 10.48 -4.37 -22.81
N GLY A 154 11.78 -4.31 -22.50
CA GLY A 154 12.73 -3.34 -23.07
C GLY A 154 12.45 -1.89 -22.67
N GLU A 155 11.74 -1.66 -21.56
CA GLU A 155 11.36 -0.35 -21.07
C GLU A 155 12.08 -0.02 -19.76
N ARG A 156 12.17 1.29 -19.46
CA ARG A 156 12.65 1.74 -18.14
C ARG A 156 11.70 1.26 -17.05
N VAL A 157 12.25 0.67 -16.00
CA VAL A 157 11.50 0.16 -14.84
C VAL A 157 11.89 0.95 -13.59
N ILE A 158 10.89 1.29 -12.78
CA ILE A 158 11.07 1.86 -11.45
C ILE A 158 10.57 0.85 -10.44
N PHE A 159 11.49 0.32 -9.63
CA PHE A 159 11.16 -0.56 -8.52
C PHE A 159 10.87 0.24 -7.26
N LEU A 160 9.91 -0.21 -6.47
CA LEU A 160 9.59 0.35 -5.16
C LEU A 160 9.04 -0.75 -4.23
N GLY A 161 8.97 -0.45 -2.93
CA GLY A 161 8.49 -1.38 -1.91
C GLY A 161 9.62 -1.97 -1.07
N ASP A 162 9.26 -2.72 -0.05
CA ASP A 162 10.17 -3.29 0.95
C ASP A 162 11.04 -4.45 0.42
N GLY A 163 10.70 -5.00 -0.74
CA GLY A 163 11.54 -5.96 -1.46
C GLY A 163 12.78 -5.34 -2.11
N VAL A 164 12.77 -4.01 -2.42
CA VAL A 164 13.89 -3.38 -3.14
C VAL A 164 15.22 -3.55 -2.42
N PRO A 165 15.39 -3.23 -1.13
CA PRO A 165 16.67 -3.41 -0.45
C PRO A 165 17.08 -4.89 -0.32
N VAL A 166 16.14 -5.83 -0.36
CA VAL A 166 16.43 -7.27 -0.29
C VAL A 166 17.05 -7.76 -1.61
N TYR A 167 16.55 -7.25 -2.74
CA TYR A 167 16.92 -7.71 -4.08
C TYR A 167 17.76 -6.72 -4.89
N GLU A 168 18.28 -5.65 -4.24
CA GLU A 168 19.04 -4.57 -4.89
C GLU A 168 20.17 -5.08 -5.81
N LYS A 169 20.94 -6.08 -5.35
CA LYS A 169 22.03 -6.67 -6.15
C LYS A 169 21.52 -7.36 -7.41
N GLN A 170 20.46 -8.15 -7.30
CA GLN A 170 19.87 -8.84 -8.45
C GLN A 170 19.29 -7.87 -9.48
N ILE A 171 18.73 -6.76 -9.01
CA ILE A 171 18.19 -5.69 -9.86
C ILE A 171 19.31 -4.97 -10.61
N ALA A 172 20.43 -4.67 -9.93
CA ALA A 172 21.54 -3.90 -10.49
C ALA A 172 22.42 -4.69 -11.47
N GLU A 173 22.45 -6.02 -11.39
CA GLU A 173 23.30 -6.88 -12.22
C GLU A 173 22.70 -7.21 -13.59
N LYS A 174 21.49 -6.79 -13.87
CA LYS A 174 20.73 -7.14 -15.08
C LYS A 174 20.02 -5.96 -15.70
#